data_636826c90ade165bed55f6ed4cd94784
#
_entry.id   636826c90ade165bed55f6ed4cd94784
#
_cell.length_a   1.000
_cell.length_b   1.000
_cell.length_c   1.000
_cell.angle_alpha   90.00
_cell.angle_beta   90.00
_cell.angle_gamma   90.00
#
_symmetry.space_group_name_H-M   'P 1'
#
loop_
_entity.id
_entity.type
_entity.pdbx_description
1 polymer ?
#
loop_
_entity_poly.entity_id
_entity_poly.type
_entity_poly.pdbx_seq_one_letter_code
_entity_poly.pdbx_strand_id
1 'polypeptide(L)'
;MKIAVVVNLSKEKAISCAKEIAILFLGENADVVMLSECKPFYKGINISYVDTIDELFGCCDAAVTAGGDGTIIHAAKYAAVNNVPLIGVNVGRLGFAADLEPDDIGRLKKLVNKEYTTEKRILLDVEVNKDGDEYIRSEEHTS
;
A
#
# COMPACT_ATOMS: atom_id res chain seq x y z
N MET A 1 -7.57 -7.51 -11.04
CA MET A 1 -7.65 -6.75 -9.79
C MET A 1 -6.84 -5.48 -9.91
N LYS A 2 -7.39 -4.39 -9.44
CA LYS A 2 -6.70 -3.09 -9.49
C LYS A 2 -6.29 -2.69 -8.09
N ILE A 3 -4.99 -2.43 -7.91
CA ILE A 3 -4.41 -2.08 -6.61
C ILE A 3 -3.99 -0.62 -6.63
N ALA A 4 -4.50 0.13 -5.67
CA ALA A 4 -4.07 1.50 -5.46
C ALA A 4 -2.85 1.50 -4.56
N VAL A 5 -1.84 2.29 -4.90
CA VAL A 5 -0.66 2.43 -4.05
C VAL A 5 -0.54 3.89 -3.66
N VAL A 6 -0.61 4.16 -2.38
CA VAL A 6 -0.53 5.52 -1.83
C VAL A 6 0.87 5.70 -1.23
N VAL A 7 1.58 6.69 -1.72
CA VAL A 7 3.00 6.86 -1.38
C VAL A 7 3.22 8.19 -0.68
N ASN A 8 3.98 8.18 0.39
CA ASN A 8 4.44 9.41 0.99
C ASN A 8 5.70 9.88 0.25
N LEU A 9 5.50 10.79 -0.68
CA LEU A 9 6.58 11.26 -1.55
C LEU A 9 7.65 12.08 -0.84
N SER A 10 7.43 12.44 0.41
CA SER A 10 8.44 13.13 1.18
C SER A 10 9.52 12.20 1.74
N LYS A 11 9.34 10.90 1.58
CA LYS A 11 10.28 9.90 2.08
C LYS A 11 10.82 9.06 0.93
N GLU A 12 12.12 9.11 0.71
CA GLU A 12 12.74 8.32 -0.35
C GLU A 12 12.51 6.82 -0.17
N LYS A 13 12.51 6.38 1.08
CA LYS A 13 12.27 4.96 1.37
C LYS A 13 10.88 4.53 0.97
N ALA A 14 9.90 5.41 1.12
CA ALA A 14 8.54 5.11 0.71
C ALA A 14 8.45 5.03 -0.80
N ILE A 15 9.12 5.93 -1.50
CA ILE A 15 9.15 5.92 -2.96
C ILE A 15 9.74 4.62 -3.48
N SER A 16 10.88 4.20 -2.92
CA SER A 16 11.53 2.95 -3.32
C SER A 16 10.69 1.73 -2.99
N CYS A 17 10.09 1.72 -1.82
CA CYS A 17 9.23 0.62 -1.39
C CYS A 17 8.01 0.49 -2.30
N ALA A 18 7.39 1.61 -2.64
CA ALA A 18 6.22 1.60 -3.52
C ALA A 18 6.58 1.08 -4.91
N LYS A 19 7.79 1.34 -5.37
CA LYS A 19 8.24 0.81 -6.65
C LYS A 19 8.27 -0.71 -6.62
N GLU A 20 8.81 -1.29 -5.56
CA GLU A 20 8.87 -2.73 -5.42
C GLU A 20 7.47 -3.34 -5.29
N ILE A 21 6.60 -2.66 -4.57
CA ILE A 21 5.20 -3.08 -4.43
C ILE A 21 4.51 -3.11 -5.79
N ALA A 22 4.69 -2.04 -6.57
CA ALA A 22 4.08 -1.96 -7.89
C ALA A 22 4.58 -3.06 -8.80
N ILE A 23 5.88 -3.31 -8.81
CA ILE A 23 6.47 -4.36 -9.63
C ILE A 23 5.92 -5.73 -9.22
N LEU A 24 5.79 -5.96 -7.92
CA LEU A 24 5.25 -7.22 -7.43
C LEU A 24 3.85 -7.46 -7.95
N PHE A 25 2.96 -6.47 -7.82
CA PHE A 25 1.57 -6.64 -8.26
C PHE A 25 1.46 -6.76 -9.78
N LEU A 26 2.26 -6.01 -10.51
CA LEU A 26 2.27 -6.14 -11.97
C LEU A 26 2.75 -7.52 -12.39
N GLY A 27 3.68 -8.10 -11.65
CA GLY A 27 4.15 -9.46 -11.88
C GLY A 27 3.09 -10.51 -11.60
N GLU A 28 2.08 -10.16 -10.80
CA GLU A 28 0.97 -11.06 -10.48
C GLU A 28 -0.25 -10.77 -11.36
N ASN A 29 -0.05 -10.03 -12.43
CA ASN A 29 -1.11 -9.68 -13.39
C ASN A 29 -2.19 -8.77 -12.81
N ALA A 30 -1.87 -8.03 -11.77
CA ALA A 30 -2.76 -7.02 -11.25
C ALA A 30 -2.44 -5.68 -11.89
N ASP A 31 -3.40 -4.78 -11.91
CA ASP A 31 -3.19 -3.42 -12.37
C ASP A 31 -2.81 -2.57 -11.16
N VAL A 32 -1.92 -1.61 -11.39
CA VAL A 32 -1.51 -0.69 -10.33
C VAL A 32 -1.91 0.72 -10.71
N VAL A 33 -2.49 1.44 -9.75
CA VAL A 33 -2.91 2.81 -9.96
C VAL A 33 -2.35 3.70 -8.83
N MET A 34 -1.88 4.87 -9.19
CA MET A 34 -1.34 5.84 -8.24
C MET A 34 -1.88 7.23 -8.55
N LEU A 35 -1.61 8.18 -7.66
CA LEU A 35 -1.94 9.57 -7.92
C LEU A 35 -0.95 10.14 -8.96
N SER A 36 -1.43 11.06 -9.76
CA SER A 36 -0.62 11.68 -10.82
C SER A 36 0.68 12.29 -10.32
N GLU A 37 0.71 12.76 -9.10
CA GLU A 37 1.93 13.34 -8.53
C GLU A 37 3.06 12.32 -8.41
N CYS A 38 2.74 11.04 -8.47
CA CYS A 38 3.76 9.99 -8.40
C CYS A 38 4.42 9.75 -9.75
N LYS A 39 3.82 10.20 -10.82
CA LYS A 39 4.26 9.87 -12.18
C LYS A 39 5.75 10.08 -12.44
N PRO A 40 6.38 11.21 -12.04
CA PRO A 40 7.79 11.42 -12.29
C PRO A 40 8.72 10.39 -11.65
N PHE A 41 8.24 9.70 -10.62
CA PHE A 41 9.08 8.78 -9.86
C PHE A 41 9.05 7.35 -10.40
N TYR A 42 8.09 7.04 -11.26
CA TYR A 42 7.90 5.65 -11.72
C TYR A 42 7.87 5.52 -13.23
N LYS A 43 8.69 6.32 -13.91
CA LYS A 43 8.80 6.23 -15.37
C LYS A 43 9.27 4.86 -15.78
N GLY A 44 8.69 4.34 -16.84
CA GLY A 44 9.07 3.03 -17.35
C GLY A 44 8.33 1.88 -16.71
N ILE A 45 7.49 2.16 -15.74
CA ILE A 45 6.67 1.15 -15.09
C ILE A 45 5.23 1.37 -15.54
N ASN A 46 4.54 0.29 -15.85
CA ASN A 46 3.19 0.37 -16.40
C ASN A 46 2.14 0.63 -15.33
N ILE A 47 2.13 1.84 -14.82
CA ILE A 47 1.21 2.28 -13.76
C ILE A 47 0.20 3.25 -14.35
N SER A 48 -1.05 3.13 -13.94
CA SER A 48 -2.11 4.07 -14.29
C SER A 48 -2.14 5.18 -13.25
N TYR A 49 -2.58 6.36 -13.64
CA TYR A 49 -2.61 7.49 -12.74
C TYR A 49 -3.96 8.17 -12.74
N VAL A 50 -4.37 8.66 -11.57
CA VAL A 50 -5.58 9.46 -11.40
C VAL A 50 -5.21 10.74 -10.65
N ASP A 51 -6.06 11.75 -10.76
CA ASP A 51 -5.74 13.07 -10.23
C ASP A 51 -6.11 13.29 -8.78
N THR A 52 -7.11 12.59 -8.28
CA THR A 52 -7.56 12.78 -6.91
C THR A 52 -7.59 11.48 -6.13
N ILE A 53 -7.49 11.63 -4.82
CA ILE A 53 -7.53 10.45 -3.95
C ILE A 53 -8.92 9.81 -3.96
N ASP A 54 -9.96 10.60 -4.17
CA ASP A 54 -11.31 10.05 -4.32
C ASP A 54 -11.41 9.13 -5.53
N GLU A 55 -10.84 9.56 -6.65
CA GLU A 55 -10.81 8.73 -7.84
C GLU A 55 -9.99 7.47 -7.61
N LEU A 56 -8.89 7.60 -6.88
CA LEU A 56 -8.00 6.49 -6.60
C LEU A 56 -8.73 5.39 -5.85
N PHE A 57 -9.39 5.73 -4.76
CA PHE A 57 -10.12 4.75 -3.96
C PHE A 57 -11.44 4.32 -4.58
N GLY A 58 -11.97 5.11 -5.47
CA GLY A 58 -13.20 4.77 -6.18
C GLY A 58 -13.01 3.76 -7.30
N CYS A 59 -11.78 3.56 -7.77
CA CYS A 59 -11.52 2.67 -8.90
C CYS A 59 -10.72 1.43 -8.55
N CYS A 60 -10.29 1.27 -7.32
CA CYS A 60 -9.42 0.14 -6.95
C CYS A 60 -10.20 -0.94 -6.19
N ASP A 61 -9.63 -2.13 -6.18
CA ASP A 61 -10.18 -3.27 -5.45
C ASP A 61 -9.52 -3.41 -4.07
N ALA A 62 -8.31 -2.92 -3.94
CA ALA A 62 -7.57 -2.93 -2.68
C ALA A 62 -6.54 -1.81 -2.73
N ALA A 63 -6.04 -1.43 -1.58
CA ALA A 63 -5.07 -0.35 -1.48
C ALA A 63 -3.91 -0.72 -0.56
N VAL A 64 -2.74 -0.19 -0.90
CA VAL A 64 -1.53 -0.37 -0.10
C VAL A 64 -0.92 1.01 0.10
N THR A 65 -0.51 1.32 1.32
CA THR A 65 0.21 2.56 1.57
C THR A 65 1.68 2.27 1.82
N ALA A 66 2.53 3.17 1.37
CA ALA A 66 3.95 3.15 1.68
C ALA A 66 4.30 4.47 2.34
N GLY A 67 4.61 4.44 3.61
CA GLY A 67 4.90 5.64 4.38
C GLY A 67 4.87 5.37 5.86
N GLY A 68 4.48 6.37 6.64
CA GLY A 68 4.35 6.24 8.07
C GLY A 68 2.90 6.17 8.49
N ASP A 69 2.69 6.33 9.80
CA ASP A 69 1.36 6.26 10.38
C ASP A 69 0.39 7.29 9.79
N GLY A 70 0.90 8.50 9.52
CA GLY A 70 0.06 9.53 8.93
C GLY A 70 -0.50 9.16 7.57
N THR A 71 0.30 8.47 6.77
CA THR A 71 -0.13 8.03 5.45
C THR A 71 -1.25 7.00 5.57
N ILE A 72 -1.09 6.06 6.49
CA ILE A 72 -2.09 5.02 6.73
C ILE A 72 -3.39 5.63 7.22
N ILE A 73 -3.30 6.52 8.19
CA ILE A 73 -4.49 7.17 8.77
C ILE A 73 -5.25 7.96 7.72
N HIS A 74 -4.51 8.70 6.91
CA HIS A 74 -5.13 9.50 5.85
C HIS A 74 -5.84 8.60 4.82
N ALA A 75 -5.18 7.53 4.41
CA ALA A 75 -5.76 6.61 3.43
C ALA A 75 -6.94 5.83 3.99
N ALA A 76 -6.90 5.51 5.29
CA ALA A 76 -7.96 4.72 5.92
C ALA A 76 -9.34 5.36 5.80
N LYS A 77 -9.40 6.70 5.82
CA LYS A 77 -10.66 7.41 5.69
C LYS A 77 -11.32 7.11 4.35
N TYR A 78 -10.53 7.14 3.29
CA TYR A 78 -11.03 6.90 1.94
C TYR A 78 -11.32 5.43 1.70
N ALA A 79 -10.48 4.56 2.27
CA ALA A 79 -10.70 3.13 2.16
C ALA A 79 -12.01 2.73 2.82
N ALA A 80 -12.30 3.29 3.99
CA ALA A 80 -13.54 2.99 4.71
C ALA A 80 -14.77 3.42 3.92
N VAL A 81 -14.73 4.62 3.35
CA VAL A 81 -15.85 5.14 2.57
C VAL A 81 -16.14 4.27 1.35
N ASN A 82 -15.10 3.74 0.74
CA ASN A 82 -15.23 2.98 -0.50
C ASN A 82 -15.23 1.46 -0.29
N ASN A 83 -15.25 1.00 0.93
CA ASN A 83 -15.20 -0.43 1.24
C ASN A 83 -13.97 -1.14 0.63
N VAL A 84 -12.84 -0.46 0.68
CA VAL A 84 -11.61 -0.98 0.09
C VAL A 84 -10.70 -1.54 1.19
N PRO A 85 -10.23 -2.78 1.08
CA PRO A 85 -9.25 -3.30 2.02
C PRO A 85 -7.96 -2.49 1.91
N LEU A 86 -7.33 -2.23 3.05
CA LEU A 86 -6.13 -1.41 3.09
C LEU A 86 -5.04 -2.11 3.87
N ILE A 87 -3.84 -2.15 3.29
CA ILE A 87 -2.64 -2.61 3.99
C ILE A 87 -1.67 -1.45 4.05
N GLY A 88 -1.18 -1.16 5.25
CA GLY A 88 -0.16 -0.14 5.42
C GLY A 88 1.22 -0.76 5.55
N VAL A 89 2.16 -0.26 4.76
CA VAL A 89 3.56 -0.65 4.89
C VAL A 89 4.30 0.53 5.48
N ASN A 90 4.75 0.39 6.71
CA ASN A 90 5.41 1.46 7.43
C ASN A 90 6.91 1.37 7.20
N VAL A 91 7.45 2.33 6.47
CA VAL A 91 8.86 2.34 6.10
C VAL A 91 9.66 3.42 6.82
N GLY A 92 9.02 4.15 7.70
CA GLY A 92 9.61 5.38 8.22
C GLY A 92 10.33 5.26 9.54
N ARG A 93 10.55 4.07 10.02
CA ARG A 93 11.08 3.95 11.35
C ARG A 93 12.58 3.96 11.40
N LEU A 94 13.10 5.02 12.03
CA LEU A 94 14.41 5.05 12.65
C LEU A 94 15.54 4.34 11.95
N GLY A 95 16.07 4.92 10.95
CA GLY A 95 17.25 4.37 10.35
C GLY A 95 17.16 2.89 10.10
N PHE A 96 16.02 2.37 10.24
CA PHE A 96 15.76 1.02 9.97
C PHE A 96 15.97 0.81 8.51
N ALA A 97 16.71 -0.14 8.21
CA ALA A 97 16.98 -0.40 6.84
C ALA A 97 15.66 -0.36 6.12
N ALA A 98 15.59 0.46 5.17
CA ALA A 98 14.43 0.62 4.39
C ALA A 98 14.10 -0.61 3.61
N ASP A 99 14.89 -1.61 3.77
CA ASP A 99 14.71 -2.80 2.99
C ASP A 99 13.63 -3.64 3.59
N LEU A 100 12.48 -3.63 2.97
CA LEU A 100 11.48 -4.62 3.29
C LEU A 100 12.06 -5.94 2.87
N GLU A 101 12.00 -6.89 3.76
CA GLU A 101 12.42 -8.23 3.42
C GLU A 101 11.50 -8.75 2.31
N PRO A 102 12.02 -9.54 1.40
CA PRO A 102 11.18 -10.12 0.35
C PRO A 102 9.93 -10.80 0.88
N ASP A 103 10.02 -11.40 2.06
CA ASP A 103 8.86 -12.05 2.67
C ASP A 103 7.79 -11.07 3.07
N ASP A 104 8.19 -9.87 3.51
CA ASP A 104 7.23 -8.86 3.92
C ASP A 104 6.43 -8.35 2.73
N ILE A 105 7.12 -8.10 1.62
CA ILE A 105 6.46 -7.67 0.40
C ILE A 105 5.64 -8.82 -0.17
N GLY A 106 6.15 -10.04 -0.06
CA GLY A 106 5.46 -11.22 -0.55
C GLY A 106 4.08 -11.43 0.06
N ARG A 107 3.88 -10.95 1.28
CA ARG A 107 2.56 -11.05 1.92
C ARG A 107 1.50 -10.26 1.18
N LEU A 108 1.92 -9.24 0.44
CA LEU A 108 0.98 -8.44 -0.32
C LEU A 108 0.34 -9.22 -1.47
N LYS A 109 0.96 -10.32 -1.87
CA LYS A 109 0.38 -11.19 -2.90
C LYS A 109 -0.98 -11.73 -2.49
N LYS A 110 -1.21 -11.82 -1.19
CA LYS A 110 -2.50 -12.30 -0.68
C LYS A 110 -3.65 -11.39 -1.09
N LEU A 111 -3.38 -10.12 -1.32
CA LEU A 111 -4.42 -9.20 -1.80
C LEU A 111 -4.89 -9.61 -3.19
N VAL A 112 -3.93 -9.93 -4.06
CA VAL A 112 -4.25 -10.32 -5.44
C VAL A 112 -4.99 -11.64 -5.46
N ASN A 113 -4.59 -12.57 -4.61
CA ASN A 113 -5.18 -13.89 -4.56
C ASN A 113 -6.45 -13.93 -3.72
N LYS A 114 -6.82 -12.81 -3.13
CA LYS A 114 -7.99 -12.70 -2.25
C LYS A 114 -7.97 -13.71 -1.10
N GLU A 115 -6.78 -13.89 -0.53
CA GLU A 115 -6.61 -14.81 0.59
C GLU A 115 -6.85 -14.14 1.94
N TYR A 116 -7.46 -12.98 1.93
CA TYR A 116 -7.79 -12.24 3.13
C TYR A 116 -9.29 -12.30 3.36
N THR A 117 -9.70 -12.08 4.61
CA THR A 117 -11.11 -12.07 4.96
C THR A 117 -11.74 -10.76 4.52
N THR A 118 -12.82 -10.84 3.76
CA THR A 118 -13.48 -9.65 3.22
C THR A 118 -14.81 -9.34 3.89
N GLU A 119 -15.20 -10.12 4.88
CA GLU A 119 -16.47 -9.91 5.55
C GLU A 119 -16.56 -8.59 6.27
N LYS A 120 -15.41 -8.07 6.66
CA LYS A 120 -15.31 -6.81 7.37
C LYS A 120 -14.19 -6.01 6.76
N ARG A 121 -14.30 -4.70 6.87
CA ARG A 121 -13.22 -3.84 6.47
C ARG A 121 -12.11 -3.96 7.49
N ILE A 122 -10.97 -4.40 7.03
CA ILE A 122 -9.82 -4.61 7.89
C ILE A 122 -8.69 -3.69 7.46
N LEU A 123 -8.19 -2.95 8.42
CA LEU A 123 -6.99 -2.16 8.20
C LEU A 123 -5.83 -2.97 8.75
N LEU A 124 -4.90 -3.32 7.87
CA LEU A 124 -3.71 -4.04 8.28
C LEU A 124 -2.53 -3.08 8.25
N ASP A 125 -1.78 -3.06 9.32
CA ASP A 125 -0.62 -2.21 9.44
C ASP A 125 0.60 -3.12 9.59
N VAL A 126 1.41 -3.17 8.55
CA VAL A 126 2.63 -3.97 8.55
C VAL A 126 3.79 -3.06 8.89
N GLU A 127 4.42 -3.31 10.00
CA GLU A 127 5.57 -2.54 10.43
C GLU A 127 6.82 -3.39 10.34
N VAL A 128 7.87 -2.80 9.79
CA VAL A 128 9.18 -3.41 9.77
C VAL A 128 10.05 -2.58 10.69
N ASN A 129 10.47 -3.17 11.79
CA ASN A 129 11.26 -2.42 12.77
C ASN A 129 12.75 -2.72 12.60
N LYS A 130 13.57 -1.98 13.35
CA LYS A 130 15.03 -2.06 13.14
C LYS A 130 15.67 -3.37 13.56
N ASP A 131 14.93 -4.20 14.26
CA ASP A 131 15.45 -5.50 14.66
C ASP A 131 15.14 -6.54 13.61
N GLY A 132 14.54 -6.12 12.51
CA GLY A 132 14.12 -7.04 11.48
C GLY A 132 12.83 -7.75 11.82
N ASP A 133 12.29 -7.49 12.99
CA ASP A 133 11.03 -8.07 13.38
C ASP A 133 9.90 -7.35 12.70
N GLU A 134 8.90 -8.10 12.42
CA GLU A 134 7.73 -7.60 11.73
C GLU A 134 6.53 -7.99 12.56
N TYR A 135 5.58 -7.09 12.64
CA TYR A 135 4.30 -7.46 13.23
C TYR A 135 3.18 -6.77 12.48
N ILE A 136 2.02 -7.35 12.59
CA ILE A 136 0.84 -6.88 11.90
C ILE A 136 -0.19 -6.48 12.94
N ARG A 137 -0.70 -5.26 12.80
CA ARG A 137 -1.83 -4.79 13.58
C ARG A 137 -3.02 -4.78 12.65
N SER A 138 -4.13 -5.26 13.10
CA SER A 138 -5.34 -5.14 12.32
C SER A 138 -6.40 -4.45 13.15
N GLU A 139 -7.12 -3.55 12.52
CA GLU A 139 -8.22 -2.83 13.14
C GLU A 139 -9.46 -3.08 12.33
N GLU A 140 -10.51 -3.47 13.00
CA GLU A 140 -11.78 -3.66 12.35
C GLU A 140 -12.56 -2.38 12.43
N HIS A 141 -13.03 -1.95 11.29
CA HIS A 141 -13.93 -0.82 11.23
C HIS A 141 -15.35 -1.36 11.19
N THR A 142 -15.93 -1.43 12.36
CA THR A 142 -17.31 -1.85 12.46
C THR A 142 -18.18 -0.62 12.39
N SER A 143 -18.61 -0.32 11.30
CA SER A 143 -19.51 0.84 11.19
C SER A 143 -20.67 0.48 10.35
#